data_1d0b07562c9b9df132854177778599be
#
_entry.id   1d0b07562c9b9df132854177778599be
#
_cell.length_a   1.000
_cell.length_b   1.000
_cell.length_c   1.000
_cell.angle_alpha   90.00
_cell.angle_beta   90.00
_cell.angle_gamma   90.00
#
_symmetry.space_group_name_H-M   'P 1'
#
loop_
_entity.id
_entity.type
_entity.pdbx_description
1 polymer ?
#
loop_
_entity_poly.entity_id
_entity_poly.type
_entity_poly.pdbx_seq_one_letter_code
_entity_poly.pdbx_strand_id
1 'polypeptide(L)'
;MKTQRADYSLKVTNYNKDRNNYHCEVKLPIKLGWFYNVKLLIDDGNSISYRNLSHKKNEGDYAIFEGDVTLETSAIYRYCFSYDVDGRTYYFNANGLQNDSFLSDDCFKLSVNFEVPKWAQGKIMYHIFVDRFNKSNDNKLQEMPRRVIHDNWNEEMHLGPEKETSKIYGKEIWNIDFYGGNLKGITEKLDYIKSLGVSILYLSPIVHSQSNHRYDTADYENVDPYAGCNKDLKVLCDEAHKRGMKVVLDAVFNHTGNDSKYFDEYKSFDGEGAYNNPMSKYSNFYKRHYEKGKIYYDYWWGFENLPECDCESKEWQEYITGVGGVIDKWFDLGIDGLRLDVADELSDDFIEKIRIAVKRNKVDGFIMGEVWKNPMRMGRGYISSGKCMDTVMNYPLIDALLRYYKYADCNKLDYIIRDILREYPEETINSLMNFTSTHDISRAINYFTDENEFTEYAEWAWDLKNNDLNYLKNKKLSKEEYEKAKEKYKSYLFALYFLPGNVSVFYGDEVGVDGYGNLLNRKTYPWGMEDKDLLEYFKKLGKDRNNELFLETAGLKLRDINSDYFSYERIGPKDKMLVITNRSGKEGRILIPPEYNDEKTKIYTLNKSTKDIITPYGAIAIKKAC
;
A
#
# COMPACT_ATOMS: atom_id res chain seq x y z
N MET A 1 -5.65 -42.19 -0.90
CA MET A 1 -4.43 -42.14 -1.73
C MET A 1 -3.93 -40.70 -1.72
N LYS A 2 -2.71 -40.44 -1.24
CA LYS A 2 -2.10 -39.11 -1.39
C LYS A 2 -1.99 -38.84 -2.89
N THR A 3 -2.64 -37.82 -3.39
CA THR A 3 -2.48 -37.35 -4.77
C THR A 3 -1.04 -36.87 -4.92
N GLN A 4 -0.21 -37.63 -5.59
CA GLN A 4 1.16 -37.25 -5.95
C GLN A 4 1.07 -36.01 -6.85
N ARG A 5 1.66 -34.89 -6.42
CA ARG A 5 1.70 -33.63 -7.15
C ARG A 5 3.07 -33.47 -7.79
N ALA A 6 3.12 -32.87 -8.97
CA ALA A 6 4.37 -32.38 -9.51
C ALA A 6 4.93 -31.28 -8.59
N ASP A 7 6.24 -31.18 -8.52
CA ASP A 7 6.97 -30.20 -7.72
C ASP A 7 8.16 -29.65 -8.52
N TYR A 8 8.65 -28.50 -8.15
CA TYR A 8 9.80 -27.88 -8.82
C TYR A 8 10.66 -27.06 -7.85
N SER A 9 11.89 -26.80 -8.27
CA SER A 9 12.73 -25.77 -7.68
C SER A 9 13.46 -24.98 -8.77
N LEU A 10 13.59 -23.68 -8.57
CA LEU A 10 14.38 -22.77 -9.41
C LEU A 10 15.28 -21.97 -8.46
N LYS A 11 16.57 -22.31 -8.43
CA LYS A 11 17.54 -21.75 -7.48
C LYS A 11 18.62 -20.99 -8.20
N VAL A 12 18.93 -19.79 -7.74
CA VAL A 12 20.08 -19.02 -8.23
C VAL A 12 21.37 -19.78 -7.88
N THR A 13 22.20 -19.96 -8.87
CA THR A 13 23.53 -20.59 -8.73
C THR A 13 24.68 -19.61 -8.86
N ASN A 14 24.44 -18.49 -9.57
CA ASN A 14 25.42 -17.43 -9.71
C ASN A 14 24.69 -16.08 -9.91
N TYR A 15 25.07 -15.09 -9.13
CA TYR A 15 24.60 -13.70 -9.25
C TYR A 15 25.59 -12.88 -10.06
N ASN A 16 25.12 -12.22 -11.10
CA ASN A 16 25.86 -11.23 -11.87
C ASN A 16 25.00 -9.97 -12.00
N LYS A 17 25.63 -8.80 -12.18
CA LYS A 17 24.94 -7.52 -12.30
C LYS A 17 23.92 -7.51 -13.44
N ASP A 18 24.21 -8.16 -14.55
CA ASP A 18 23.40 -8.12 -15.77
C ASP A 18 22.62 -9.41 -16.03
N ARG A 19 23.06 -10.54 -15.48
CA ARG A 19 22.47 -11.87 -15.71
C ARG A 19 22.63 -12.77 -14.50
N ASN A 20 21.58 -13.52 -14.17
CA ASN A 20 21.64 -14.54 -13.14
C ASN A 20 21.52 -15.93 -13.73
N ASN A 21 22.31 -16.85 -13.22
CA ASN A 21 22.20 -18.26 -13.57
C ASN A 21 21.32 -18.96 -12.54
N TYR A 22 20.38 -19.76 -13.01
CA TYR A 22 19.47 -20.55 -12.22
C TYR A 22 19.63 -22.01 -12.53
N HIS A 23 19.66 -22.84 -11.50
CA HIS A 23 19.47 -24.27 -11.62
C HIS A 23 17.99 -24.60 -11.42
N CYS A 24 17.42 -25.29 -12.37
CA CYS A 24 16.03 -25.70 -12.41
C CYS A 24 15.91 -27.20 -12.22
N GLU A 25 15.01 -27.63 -11.34
CA GLU A 25 14.65 -29.03 -11.16
C GLU A 25 13.13 -29.17 -11.16
N VAL A 26 12.59 -30.15 -11.88
CA VAL A 26 11.18 -30.51 -11.85
C VAL A 26 10.99 -32.00 -11.49
N LYS A 27 10.03 -32.28 -10.60
CA LYS A 27 9.66 -33.63 -10.14
C LYS A 27 8.30 -34.00 -10.71
N LEU A 28 8.26 -34.95 -11.61
CA LEU A 28 7.04 -35.44 -12.25
C LEU A 28 6.67 -36.83 -11.71
N PRO A 29 5.38 -37.09 -11.32
CA PRO A 29 4.95 -38.39 -10.83
C PRO A 29 5.09 -39.49 -11.88
N ILE A 30 5.87 -40.56 -11.61
CA ILE A 30 6.14 -41.67 -12.55
C ILE A 30 4.87 -42.36 -13.05
N LYS A 31 3.82 -42.37 -12.23
CA LYS A 31 2.51 -42.95 -12.62
C LYS A 31 1.85 -42.32 -13.85
N LEU A 32 2.33 -41.15 -14.30
CA LEU A 32 1.82 -40.48 -15.50
C LEU A 32 2.34 -41.11 -16.79
N GLY A 33 3.40 -41.94 -16.76
CA GLY A 33 3.97 -42.60 -17.94
C GLY A 33 5.46 -42.31 -18.13
N TRP A 34 5.95 -42.60 -19.35
CA TRP A 34 7.31 -42.27 -19.77
C TRP A 34 7.38 -40.85 -20.26
N PHE A 35 8.20 -40.02 -19.60
CA PHE A 35 8.38 -38.61 -19.95
C PHE A 35 9.48 -38.45 -20.99
N TYR A 36 9.21 -37.63 -22.01
CA TYR A 36 10.19 -37.17 -22.96
C TYR A 36 9.94 -35.70 -23.31
N ASN A 37 10.92 -35.04 -23.97
CA ASN A 37 10.87 -33.62 -24.30
C ASN A 37 10.53 -32.72 -23.11
N VAL A 38 11.06 -33.03 -21.92
CA VAL A 38 10.82 -32.20 -20.73
C VAL A 38 11.54 -30.87 -20.90
N LYS A 39 10.81 -29.78 -20.82
CA LYS A 39 11.30 -28.41 -21.07
C LYS A 39 10.82 -27.44 -19.99
N LEU A 40 11.68 -26.48 -19.69
CA LEU A 40 11.30 -25.21 -19.05
C LEU A 40 10.96 -24.20 -20.14
N LEU A 41 9.73 -23.73 -20.17
CA LEU A 41 9.25 -22.67 -21.06
C LEU A 41 9.31 -21.34 -20.30
N ILE A 42 9.83 -20.29 -20.94
CA ILE A 42 10.07 -18.99 -20.33
C ILE A 42 9.52 -17.91 -21.26
N ASP A 43 8.64 -17.08 -20.73
CA ASP A 43 8.08 -15.90 -21.37
C ASP A 43 8.67 -14.65 -20.69
N ASP A 44 9.37 -13.81 -21.45
CA ASP A 44 9.94 -12.54 -20.99
C ASP A 44 9.03 -11.33 -21.27
N GLY A 45 7.80 -11.59 -21.73
CA GLY A 45 6.83 -10.57 -22.15
C GLY A 45 6.95 -10.17 -23.62
N ASN A 46 8.06 -10.49 -24.30
CA ASN A 46 8.27 -10.23 -25.72
C ASN A 46 8.31 -11.52 -26.54
N SER A 47 8.84 -12.58 -25.94
CA SER A 47 9.04 -13.87 -26.61
C SER A 47 8.98 -15.05 -25.65
N ILE A 48 8.59 -16.21 -26.18
CA ILE A 48 8.65 -17.46 -25.44
C ILE A 48 9.90 -18.23 -25.89
N SER A 49 10.77 -18.51 -24.96
CA SER A 49 11.94 -19.36 -25.13
C SER A 49 11.80 -20.67 -24.36
N TYR A 50 12.64 -21.65 -24.63
CA TYR A 50 12.62 -22.90 -23.87
C TYR A 50 14.03 -23.39 -23.57
N ARG A 51 14.14 -24.22 -22.51
CA ARG A 51 15.34 -24.98 -22.14
C ARG A 51 14.96 -26.44 -21.97
N ASN A 52 15.68 -27.34 -22.66
CA ASN A 52 15.50 -28.77 -22.43
C ASN A 52 16.05 -29.14 -21.05
N LEU A 53 15.30 -29.97 -20.33
CA LEU A 53 15.69 -30.53 -19.05
C LEU A 53 16.09 -31.99 -19.24
N SER A 54 17.21 -32.40 -18.65
CA SER A 54 17.73 -33.76 -18.72
C SER A 54 17.25 -34.59 -17.53
N HIS A 55 16.95 -35.85 -17.77
CA HIS A 55 16.62 -36.78 -16.68
C HIS A 55 17.81 -36.93 -15.76
N LYS A 56 17.64 -36.64 -14.48
CA LYS A 56 18.66 -36.77 -13.42
C LYS A 56 18.63 -38.15 -12.75
N LYS A 57 17.48 -38.52 -12.21
CA LYS A 57 17.24 -39.76 -11.49
C LYS A 57 15.73 -40.00 -11.25
N ASN A 58 15.42 -41.21 -10.84
CA ASN A 58 14.14 -41.47 -10.18
C ASN A 58 14.33 -41.49 -8.65
N GLU A 59 13.40 -40.89 -7.93
CA GLU A 59 13.41 -40.83 -6.46
C GLU A 59 12.00 -41.13 -5.93
N GLY A 60 11.84 -42.31 -5.35
CA GLY A 60 10.54 -42.82 -4.98
C GLY A 60 9.61 -42.91 -6.18
N ASP A 61 8.46 -42.26 -6.08
CA ASP A 61 7.43 -42.23 -7.11
C ASP A 61 7.59 -41.08 -8.14
N TYR A 62 8.77 -40.43 -8.20
CA TYR A 62 9.02 -39.28 -9.06
C TYR A 62 10.21 -39.49 -10.00
N ALA A 63 10.05 -39.03 -11.24
CA ALA A 63 11.14 -38.79 -12.16
C ALA A 63 11.58 -37.31 -12.02
N ILE A 64 12.88 -37.10 -11.86
CA ILE A 64 13.49 -35.78 -11.63
C ILE A 64 14.24 -35.39 -12.89
N PHE A 65 13.93 -34.19 -13.41
CA PHE A 65 14.60 -33.57 -14.54
C PHE A 65 15.24 -32.26 -14.11
N GLU A 66 16.42 -31.95 -14.67
CA GLU A 66 17.15 -30.73 -14.32
C GLU A 66 17.79 -30.05 -15.53
N GLY A 67 18.11 -28.77 -15.36
CA GLY A 67 18.84 -27.96 -16.34
C GLY A 67 19.15 -26.58 -15.82
N ASP A 68 20.00 -25.87 -16.53
CA ASP A 68 20.39 -24.52 -16.17
C ASP A 68 19.83 -23.50 -17.15
N VAL A 69 19.48 -22.31 -16.64
CA VAL A 69 19.02 -21.19 -17.43
C VAL A 69 19.69 -19.91 -16.96
N THR A 70 20.06 -19.06 -17.91
CA THR A 70 20.57 -17.71 -17.66
C THR A 70 19.48 -16.71 -18.02
N LEU A 71 19.09 -15.88 -17.08
CA LEU A 71 18.07 -14.85 -17.25
C LEU A 71 18.70 -13.47 -17.06
N GLU A 72 18.31 -12.52 -17.90
CA GLU A 72 18.71 -11.12 -17.75
C GLU A 72 18.08 -10.52 -16.49
N THR A 73 18.77 -9.56 -15.90
CA THR A 73 18.28 -8.87 -14.71
C THR A 73 17.23 -7.82 -15.08
N SER A 74 16.38 -7.48 -14.16
CA SER A 74 15.37 -6.43 -14.29
C SER A 74 14.12 -6.78 -15.13
N ALA A 75 13.73 -8.06 -15.16
CA ALA A 75 12.50 -8.49 -15.83
C ALA A 75 11.67 -9.41 -14.93
N ILE A 76 10.36 -9.42 -15.15
CA ILE A 76 9.49 -10.48 -14.66
C ILE A 76 9.40 -11.53 -15.76
N TYR A 77 9.79 -12.73 -15.42
CA TYR A 77 9.62 -13.90 -16.27
C TYR A 77 8.41 -14.69 -15.84
N ARG A 78 7.61 -15.15 -16.80
CA ARG A 78 6.61 -16.18 -16.60
C ARG A 78 7.19 -17.49 -17.10
N TYR A 79 7.00 -18.58 -16.38
CA TYR A 79 7.52 -19.86 -16.77
C TYR A 79 6.61 -21.01 -16.39
N CYS A 80 6.69 -22.10 -17.14
CA CYS A 80 6.08 -23.36 -16.83
C CYS A 80 6.93 -24.51 -17.36
N PHE A 81 6.57 -25.74 -17.02
CA PHE A 81 7.21 -26.93 -17.53
C PHE A 81 6.30 -27.59 -18.55
N SER A 82 6.86 -28.02 -19.69
CA SER A 82 6.17 -28.91 -20.62
C SER A 82 6.85 -30.27 -20.66
N TYR A 83 6.09 -31.30 -20.89
CA TYR A 83 6.58 -32.67 -21.07
C TYR A 83 5.63 -33.46 -21.96
N ASP A 84 6.18 -34.43 -22.69
CA ASP A 84 5.40 -35.31 -23.55
C ASP A 84 5.21 -36.66 -22.88
N VAL A 85 4.00 -37.22 -22.98
CA VAL A 85 3.64 -38.59 -22.55
C VAL A 85 2.66 -39.16 -23.59
N ASP A 86 2.94 -40.37 -24.09
CA ASP A 86 2.10 -41.07 -25.05
C ASP A 86 1.64 -40.24 -26.27
N GLY A 87 2.58 -39.42 -26.80
CA GLY A 87 2.33 -38.60 -27.99
C GLY A 87 1.52 -37.33 -27.73
N ARG A 88 1.30 -36.95 -26.47
CA ARG A 88 0.60 -35.74 -26.07
C ARG A 88 1.49 -34.85 -25.20
N THR A 89 1.42 -33.54 -25.43
CA THR A 89 2.11 -32.56 -24.58
C THR A 89 1.23 -32.13 -23.41
N TYR A 90 1.82 -32.13 -22.23
CA TYR A 90 1.24 -31.66 -20.98
C TYR A 90 2.05 -30.51 -20.41
N TYR A 91 1.43 -29.73 -19.55
CA TYR A 91 2.06 -28.58 -18.90
C TYR A 91 1.92 -28.69 -17.37
N PHE A 92 2.96 -28.29 -16.68
CA PHE A 92 2.95 -28.07 -15.24
C PHE A 92 3.17 -26.59 -14.98
N ASN A 93 2.17 -25.92 -14.48
CA ASN A 93 2.11 -24.49 -14.24
C ASN A 93 1.56 -24.20 -12.82
N ALA A 94 1.27 -22.93 -12.50
CA ALA A 94 0.75 -22.52 -11.20
C ALA A 94 -0.59 -23.17 -10.82
N ASN A 95 -1.38 -23.61 -11.81
CA ASN A 95 -2.62 -24.35 -11.60
C ASN A 95 -2.42 -25.88 -11.47
N GLY A 96 -1.19 -26.35 -11.57
CA GLY A 96 -0.83 -27.76 -11.49
C GLY A 96 -0.64 -28.42 -12.86
N LEU A 97 -0.87 -29.74 -12.94
CA LEU A 97 -0.73 -30.50 -14.20
C LEU A 97 -1.94 -30.30 -15.09
N GLN A 98 -1.70 -29.89 -16.32
CA GLN A 98 -2.74 -29.62 -17.32
C GLN A 98 -2.36 -30.16 -18.69
N ASN A 99 -3.36 -30.38 -19.56
CA ASN A 99 -3.19 -30.83 -20.94
C ASN A 99 -3.57 -29.79 -21.99
N ASP A 100 -3.76 -28.55 -21.57
CA ASP A 100 -4.05 -27.42 -22.45
C ASP A 100 -2.76 -26.75 -22.94
N SER A 101 -2.90 -25.90 -23.94
CA SER A 101 -1.77 -25.11 -24.49
C SER A 101 -1.14 -24.21 -23.44
N PHE A 102 0.11 -23.83 -23.68
CA PHE A 102 0.80 -22.81 -22.91
C PHE A 102 -0.02 -21.51 -22.88
N LEU A 103 -0.46 -21.11 -21.68
CA LEU A 103 -1.09 -19.84 -21.42
C LEU A 103 -0.22 -19.10 -20.40
N SER A 104 0.30 -17.92 -20.76
CA SER A 104 1.18 -17.14 -19.90
C SER A 104 0.51 -16.73 -18.59
N ASP A 105 -0.81 -16.62 -18.58
CA ASP A 105 -1.60 -16.28 -17.38
C ASP A 105 -1.57 -17.34 -16.29
N ASP A 106 -1.36 -18.61 -16.67
CA ASP A 106 -1.30 -19.75 -15.76
C ASP A 106 0.13 -20.11 -15.31
N CYS A 107 1.14 -19.38 -15.78
CA CYS A 107 2.53 -19.66 -15.50
C CYS A 107 2.94 -19.27 -14.07
N PHE A 108 4.01 -19.92 -13.58
CA PHE A 108 4.77 -19.42 -12.45
C PHE A 108 5.46 -18.10 -12.82
N LYS A 109 5.77 -17.28 -11.83
CA LYS A 109 6.47 -16.00 -12.00
C LYS A 109 7.83 -16.05 -11.33
N LEU A 110 8.77 -15.35 -11.91
CA LEU A 110 10.10 -15.12 -11.35
C LEU A 110 10.48 -13.66 -11.56
N SER A 111 10.68 -12.94 -10.47
CA SER A 111 11.23 -11.58 -10.49
C SER A 111 12.73 -11.65 -10.28
N VAL A 112 13.49 -11.31 -11.32
CA VAL A 112 14.96 -11.38 -11.27
C VAL A 112 15.51 -10.09 -10.67
N ASN A 113 16.33 -10.19 -9.60
CA ASN A 113 16.90 -9.06 -8.87
C ASN A 113 15.87 -8.06 -8.29
N PHE A 114 14.67 -8.53 -8.04
CA PHE A 114 13.63 -7.75 -7.39
C PHE A 114 13.44 -8.26 -5.95
N GLU A 115 13.89 -7.49 -4.99
CA GLU A 115 13.76 -7.83 -3.58
C GLU A 115 13.05 -6.70 -2.83
N VAL A 116 11.95 -7.05 -2.17
CA VAL A 116 11.26 -6.18 -1.21
C VAL A 116 11.74 -6.51 0.20
N PRO A 117 12.03 -5.53 1.05
CA PRO A 117 12.43 -5.80 2.43
C PRO A 117 11.45 -6.70 3.16
N LYS A 118 11.94 -7.77 3.81
CA LYS A 118 11.09 -8.75 4.52
C LYS A 118 10.24 -8.11 5.60
N TRP A 119 10.77 -7.06 6.25
CA TRP A 119 10.05 -6.34 7.28
C TRP A 119 8.84 -5.54 6.72
N ALA A 120 8.73 -5.36 5.40
CA ALA A 120 7.65 -4.66 4.72
C ALA A 120 6.68 -5.60 4.00
N GLN A 121 6.74 -6.93 4.25
CA GLN A 121 5.86 -7.90 3.62
C GLN A 121 4.84 -8.46 4.63
N GLY A 122 3.57 -8.41 4.30
CA GLY A 122 2.48 -9.00 5.07
C GLY A 122 2.23 -8.39 6.45
N LYS A 123 2.66 -7.17 6.68
CA LYS A 123 2.63 -6.48 7.97
C LYS A 123 1.37 -5.66 8.20
N ILE A 124 1.27 -5.08 9.38
CA ILE A 124 0.24 -4.09 9.71
C ILE A 124 0.91 -2.73 9.80
N MET A 125 0.40 -1.81 9.00
CA MET A 125 0.84 -0.42 8.91
C MET A 125 -0.19 0.48 9.59
N TYR A 126 0.26 1.56 10.21
CA TYR A 126 -0.62 2.57 10.79
C TYR A 126 -0.28 3.94 10.18
N HIS A 127 -1.23 4.47 9.43
CA HIS A 127 -1.09 5.74 8.71
C HIS A 127 -1.58 6.89 9.61
N ILE A 128 -0.69 7.84 9.89
CA ILE A 128 -0.94 8.94 10.82
C ILE A 128 -0.95 10.28 10.09
N PHE A 129 -2.06 11.01 10.18
CA PHE A 129 -2.11 12.44 9.87
C PHE A 129 -1.69 13.21 11.12
N VAL A 130 -0.45 13.71 11.13
CA VAL A 130 0.27 14.11 12.34
C VAL A 130 -0.45 15.16 13.18
N ASP A 131 -0.99 16.20 12.54
CA ASP A 131 -1.70 17.30 13.22
C ASP A 131 -2.94 16.84 14.01
N ARG A 132 -3.52 15.69 13.64
CA ARG A 132 -4.84 15.25 14.11
C ARG A 132 -4.82 13.99 14.99
N PHE A 133 -3.64 13.41 15.26
CA PHE A 133 -3.55 12.15 15.99
C PHE A 133 -3.42 12.33 17.50
N ASN A 134 -2.36 12.97 17.98
CA ASN A 134 -2.16 13.22 19.40
C ASN A 134 -1.25 14.43 19.64
N LYS A 135 -1.67 15.33 20.52
CA LYS A 135 -0.91 16.50 20.98
C LYS A 135 -0.23 16.17 22.31
N SER A 136 1.09 16.30 22.37
CA SER A 136 1.81 16.16 23.65
C SER A 136 1.47 17.30 24.62
N ASN A 137 1.51 17.00 25.91
CA ASN A 137 1.14 17.97 26.96
C ASN A 137 2.07 19.22 27.02
N ASP A 138 3.30 19.09 26.53
CA ASP A 138 4.29 20.16 26.51
C ASP A 138 4.28 20.97 25.20
N ASN A 139 3.40 20.63 24.24
CA ASN A 139 3.31 21.32 22.97
C ASN A 139 2.63 22.69 23.11
N LYS A 140 3.45 23.73 23.10
CA LYS A 140 3.01 25.13 23.01
C LYS A 140 3.21 25.61 21.58
N LEU A 141 2.11 25.67 20.82
CA LEU A 141 2.13 26.25 19.50
C LEU A 141 2.40 27.75 19.62
N GLN A 142 3.39 28.23 18.87
CA GLN A 142 3.63 29.67 18.74
C GLN A 142 2.80 30.20 17.56
N GLU A 143 2.27 31.41 17.69
CA GLU A 143 1.63 32.07 16.56
C GLU A 143 2.61 32.20 15.40
N MET A 144 2.17 31.76 14.24
CA MET A 144 2.92 31.88 12.99
C MET A 144 2.03 32.55 11.93
N PRO A 145 2.62 33.37 11.04
CA PRO A 145 1.87 33.98 9.96
C PRO A 145 1.09 32.94 9.16
N ARG A 146 -0.16 33.28 8.81
CA ARG A 146 -1.05 32.44 7.99
C ARG A 146 -1.42 31.09 8.59
N ARG A 147 -1.27 30.87 9.90
CA ARG A 147 -1.72 29.67 10.60
C ARG A 147 -2.77 30.03 11.64
N VAL A 148 -3.82 29.20 11.72
CA VAL A 148 -4.89 29.30 12.71
C VAL A 148 -4.76 28.13 13.67
N ILE A 149 -4.78 28.40 14.97
CA ILE A 149 -4.62 27.37 16.00
C ILE A 149 -5.97 27.13 16.64
N HIS A 150 -6.40 25.85 16.69
CA HIS A 150 -7.52 25.43 17.49
C HIS A 150 -7.11 25.24 18.94
N ASP A 151 -7.76 25.93 19.85
CA ASP A 151 -7.53 25.80 21.29
C ASP A 151 -8.08 24.49 21.84
N ASN A 152 -9.20 24.03 21.29
CA ASN A 152 -9.86 22.81 21.71
C ASN A 152 -9.63 21.67 20.70
N TRP A 153 -9.09 20.55 21.18
CA TRP A 153 -8.85 19.34 20.38
C TRP A 153 -10.10 18.80 19.67
N ASN A 154 -11.28 18.98 20.25
CA ASN A 154 -12.56 18.49 19.73
C ASN A 154 -13.35 19.57 18.99
N GLU A 155 -12.77 20.71 18.69
CA GLU A 155 -13.38 21.75 17.87
C GLU A 155 -13.62 21.28 16.45
N GLU A 156 -14.64 21.79 15.78
CA GLU A 156 -14.90 21.46 14.39
C GLU A 156 -13.86 22.13 13.48
N MET A 157 -13.37 21.40 12.48
CA MET A 157 -12.40 21.91 11.52
C MET A 157 -13.02 22.99 10.61
N HIS A 158 -12.18 23.87 10.11
CA HIS A 158 -12.56 24.85 9.10
C HIS A 158 -12.71 24.17 7.73
N LEU A 159 -13.83 24.45 7.05
CA LEU A 159 -14.20 23.83 5.78
C LEU A 159 -14.12 24.78 4.58
N GLY A 160 -13.29 25.75 4.65
CA GLY A 160 -13.18 26.73 3.58
C GLY A 160 -11.96 27.62 3.76
N PRO A 161 -11.74 28.53 2.80
CA PRO A 161 -10.60 29.44 2.89
C PRO A 161 -10.76 30.36 4.11
N GLU A 162 -9.66 30.62 4.78
CA GLU A 162 -9.59 31.56 5.89
C GLU A 162 -9.74 32.98 5.37
N LYS A 163 -10.89 33.61 5.65
CA LYS A 163 -11.29 34.88 5.05
C LYS A 163 -10.34 36.04 5.31
N GLU A 164 -9.90 36.19 6.56
CA GLU A 164 -9.01 37.30 6.93
C GLU A 164 -7.61 37.11 6.33
N THR A 165 -7.07 35.90 6.41
CA THR A 165 -5.79 35.55 5.79
C THR A 165 -5.86 35.70 4.27
N SER A 166 -6.94 35.23 3.65
CA SER A 166 -7.15 35.36 2.19
C SER A 166 -7.19 36.81 1.73
N LYS A 167 -7.79 37.71 2.51
CA LYS A 167 -7.78 39.16 2.20
C LYS A 167 -6.36 39.75 2.23
N ILE A 168 -5.56 39.35 3.22
CA ILE A 168 -4.19 39.89 3.37
C ILE A 168 -3.32 39.49 2.17
N TYR A 169 -3.46 38.25 1.70
CA TYR A 169 -2.63 37.70 0.61
C TYR A 169 -3.25 37.80 -0.77
N GLY A 170 -4.50 38.30 -0.89
CA GLY A 170 -5.20 38.46 -2.17
C GLY A 170 -5.58 37.15 -2.89
N LYS A 171 -5.47 36.03 -2.19
CA LYS A 171 -5.77 34.67 -2.68
C LYS A 171 -6.53 33.89 -1.62
N GLU A 172 -7.25 32.84 -2.03
CA GLU A 172 -7.83 31.88 -1.10
C GLU A 172 -6.74 31.05 -0.41
N ILE A 173 -6.73 31.05 0.92
CA ILE A 173 -5.80 30.27 1.75
C ILE A 173 -6.59 29.17 2.46
N TRP A 174 -6.21 27.93 2.20
CA TRP A 174 -6.89 26.72 2.68
C TRP A 174 -6.00 25.90 3.60
N ASN A 175 -6.61 25.02 4.42
CA ASN A 175 -5.94 24.00 5.21
C ASN A 175 -4.87 24.56 6.18
N ILE A 176 -5.13 25.73 6.75
CA ILE A 176 -4.20 26.38 7.68
C ILE A 176 -4.67 26.33 9.14
N ASP A 177 -5.68 25.52 9.44
CA ASP A 177 -6.20 25.26 10.77
C ASP A 177 -5.47 24.07 11.41
N PHE A 178 -4.82 24.32 12.55
CA PHE A 178 -3.97 23.34 13.25
C PHE A 178 -4.52 23.01 14.63
N TYR A 179 -4.48 21.73 15.00
CA TYR A 179 -4.83 21.22 16.33
C TYR A 179 -3.60 20.94 17.20
N GLY A 180 -2.43 20.83 16.55
CA GLY A 180 -1.15 20.69 17.23
C GLY A 180 -0.78 19.27 17.60
N GLY A 181 -1.33 18.27 16.93
CA GLY A 181 -0.77 16.91 16.96
C GLY A 181 0.69 16.94 16.50
N ASN A 182 1.57 16.17 17.16
CA ASN A 182 3.00 16.27 16.95
C ASN A 182 3.76 14.95 17.15
N LEU A 183 5.05 14.92 16.80
CA LEU A 183 5.89 13.73 16.86
C LEU A 183 6.07 13.19 18.29
N LYS A 184 6.14 14.07 19.30
CA LYS A 184 6.16 13.67 20.71
C LYS A 184 4.85 12.97 21.09
N GLY A 185 3.71 13.54 20.69
CA GLY A 185 2.41 12.94 20.92
C GLY A 185 2.29 11.55 20.28
N ILE A 186 2.84 11.35 19.08
CA ILE A 186 2.92 10.02 18.47
C ILE A 186 3.79 9.09 19.32
N THR A 187 4.96 9.58 19.78
CA THR A 187 5.87 8.80 20.62
C THR A 187 5.19 8.32 21.91
N GLU A 188 4.39 9.17 22.56
CA GLU A 188 3.61 8.82 23.75
C GLU A 188 2.57 7.72 23.50
N LYS A 189 2.12 7.55 22.25
CA LYS A 189 1.09 6.58 21.84
C LYS A 189 1.65 5.31 21.15
N LEU A 190 2.95 5.11 21.12
CA LEU A 190 3.55 3.94 20.46
C LEU A 190 3.09 2.60 21.04
N ASP A 191 2.87 2.51 22.35
CA ASP A 191 2.37 1.29 22.98
C ASP A 191 0.91 1.01 22.62
N TYR A 192 0.09 2.07 22.49
CA TYR A 192 -1.25 1.97 21.93
C TYR A 192 -1.21 1.42 20.51
N ILE A 193 -0.43 2.04 19.63
CA ILE A 193 -0.26 1.62 18.22
C ILE A 193 0.23 0.16 18.15
N LYS A 194 1.21 -0.20 18.99
CA LYS A 194 1.72 -1.57 19.07
C LYS A 194 0.64 -2.58 19.47
N SER A 195 -0.31 -2.19 20.33
CA SER A 195 -1.43 -3.04 20.78
C SER A 195 -2.37 -3.45 19.64
N LEU A 196 -2.39 -2.69 18.53
CA LEU A 196 -3.12 -3.01 17.29
C LEU A 196 -2.39 -4.04 16.42
N GLY A 197 -1.21 -4.51 16.83
CA GLY A 197 -0.36 -5.41 16.05
C GLY A 197 0.52 -4.71 15.00
N VAL A 198 0.58 -3.39 15.03
CA VAL A 198 1.33 -2.56 14.06
C VAL A 198 2.83 -2.81 14.16
N SER A 199 3.48 -2.88 13.01
CA SER A 199 4.93 -2.97 12.85
C SER A 199 5.50 -1.93 11.88
N ILE A 200 4.66 -1.12 11.23
CA ILE A 200 5.09 -0.02 10.35
C ILE A 200 4.28 1.23 10.68
N LEU A 201 4.96 2.32 11.01
CA LEU A 201 4.36 3.65 11.07
C LEU A 201 4.53 4.32 9.71
N TYR A 202 3.44 4.77 9.11
CA TYR A 202 3.48 5.64 7.96
C TYR A 202 2.97 7.02 8.38
N LEU A 203 3.82 8.04 8.24
CA LEU A 203 3.51 9.41 8.61
C LEU A 203 3.22 10.23 7.35
N SER A 204 2.04 10.89 7.27
CA SER A 204 1.83 11.98 6.32
C SER A 204 2.92 13.04 6.48
N PRO A 205 3.15 13.95 5.51
CA PRO A 205 4.30 14.85 5.54
C PRO A 205 4.49 15.58 6.87
N ILE A 206 5.74 15.65 7.32
CA ILE A 206 6.12 16.24 8.61
C ILE A 206 7.03 17.45 8.49
N VAL A 207 7.52 17.72 7.28
CA VAL A 207 8.46 18.83 7.01
C VAL A 207 7.75 20.17 7.03
N HIS A 208 8.54 21.25 7.20
CA HIS A 208 8.00 22.60 7.26
C HIS A 208 7.15 22.91 6.03
N SER A 209 5.93 23.42 6.24
CA SER A 209 4.94 23.72 5.22
C SER A 209 3.96 24.77 5.72
N GLN A 210 3.17 25.36 4.85
CA GLN A 210 2.15 26.32 5.27
C GLN A 210 0.87 25.65 5.76
N SER A 211 0.46 24.56 5.10
CA SER A 211 -0.77 23.84 5.39
C SER A 211 -0.62 22.79 6.50
N ASN A 212 -1.75 22.38 7.08
CA ASN A 212 -1.82 21.32 8.08
C ASN A 212 -1.53 19.91 7.50
N HIS A 213 -1.74 19.71 6.20
CA HIS A 213 -1.43 18.45 5.51
C HIS A 213 0.04 18.35 5.09
N ARG A 214 0.74 19.46 4.95
CA ARG A 214 2.18 19.56 4.66
C ARG A 214 2.61 19.01 3.29
N TYR A 215 1.68 18.85 2.34
CA TYR A 215 2.05 18.52 0.96
C TYR A 215 2.62 19.72 0.21
N ASP A 216 2.41 20.93 0.68
CA ASP A 216 3.02 22.18 0.21
C ASP A 216 4.36 22.45 0.91
N THR A 217 5.34 21.58 0.71
CA THR A 217 6.64 21.62 1.40
C THR A 217 7.33 22.97 1.25
N ALA A 218 7.70 23.59 2.38
CA ALA A 218 8.42 24.84 2.45
C ALA A 218 9.93 24.65 2.75
N ASP A 219 10.29 23.63 3.53
CA ASP A 219 11.68 23.26 3.82
C ASP A 219 11.80 21.76 4.06
N TYR A 220 12.47 21.04 3.15
CA TYR A 220 12.68 19.59 3.26
C TYR A 220 13.65 19.17 4.37
N GLU A 221 14.46 20.10 4.87
CA GLU A 221 15.55 19.78 5.80
C GLU A 221 15.11 19.85 7.27
N ASN A 222 13.96 20.50 7.53
CA ASN A 222 13.47 20.71 8.88
C ASN A 222 12.03 20.21 9.05
N VAL A 223 11.80 19.53 10.18
CA VAL A 223 10.46 19.20 10.63
C VAL A 223 9.68 20.48 10.91
N ASP A 224 8.39 20.49 10.55
CA ASP A 224 7.48 21.60 10.80
C ASP A 224 7.41 21.95 12.30
N PRO A 225 7.53 23.23 12.67
CA PRO A 225 7.54 23.64 14.08
C PRO A 225 6.32 23.18 14.89
N TYR A 226 5.15 23.01 14.22
CA TYR A 226 3.95 22.49 14.89
C TYR A 226 3.96 20.98 15.03
N ALA A 227 4.72 20.28 14.18
CA ALA A 227 4.94 18.85 14.32
C ALA A 227 6.09 18.51 15.28
N GLY A 228 6.99 19.45 15.56
CA GLY A 228 8.13 19.26 16.43
C GLY A 228 9.44 19.74 15.80
N CYS A 229 10.49 18.96 15.93
CA CYS A 229 11.80 19.24 15.33
C CYS A 229 12.50 17.94 14.88
N ASN A 230 13.63 18.06 14.18
CA ASN A 230 14.41 16.90 13.71
C ASN A 230 14.82 15.96 14.85
N LYS A 231 15.09 16.49 16.05
CA LYS A 231 15.39 15.67 17.23
C LYS A 231 14.19 14.84 17.67
N ASP A 232 12.98 15.38 17.57
CA ASP A 232 11.76 14.65 17.94
C ASP A 232 11.48 13.51 16.96
N LEU A 233 11.77 13.70 15.64
CA LEU A 233 11.73 12.61 14.66
C LEU A 233 12.72 11.51 15.02
N LYS A 234 13.97 11.87 15.35
CA LYS A 234 14.96 10.86 15.76
C LYS A 234 14.50 10.07 16.98
N VAL A 235 13.96 10.76 18.00
CA VAL A 235 13.43 10.11 19.20
C VAL A 235 12.27 9.17 18.84
N LEU A 236 11.36 9.60 17.98
CA LEU A 236 10.25 8.74 17.51
C LEU A 236 10.77 7.49 16.81
N CYS A 237 11.75 7.62 15.90
CA CYS A 237 12.35 6.48 15.22
C CYS A 237 13.02 5.51 16.21
N ASP A 238 13.83 6.04 17.13
CA ASP A 238 14.52 5.23 18.13
C ASP A 238 13.52 4.47 19.04
N GLU A 239 12.44 5.11 19.48
CA GLU A 239 11.41 4.50 20.32
C GLU A 239 10.52 3.51 19.54
N ALA A 240 10.25 3.78 18.27
CA ALA A 240 9.56 2.84 17.38
C ALA A 240 10.40 1.57 17.16
N HIS A 241 11.70 1.73 16.89
CA HIS A 241 12.63 0.62 16.70
C HIS A 241 12.76 -0.26 17.94
N LYS A 242 12.81 0.32 19.15
CA LYS A 242 12.81 -0.44 20.42
C LYS A 242 11.58 -1.34 20.56
N ARG A 243 10.46 -0.97 19.94
CA ARG A 243 9.21 -1.73 19.92
C ARG A 243 9.08 -2.65 18.71
N GLY A 244 10.12 -2.73 17.86
CA GLY A 244 10.12 -3.54 16.63
C GLY A 244 9.24 -2.95 15.54
N MET A 245 9.00 -1.64 15.56
CA MET A 245 8.28 -0.92 14.51
C MET A 245 9.25 -0.16 13.60
N LYS A 246 8.90 -0.03 12.32
CA LYS A 246 9.61 0.72 11.28
C LYS A 246 8.88 2.03 10.99
N VAL A 247 9.62 3.04 10.50
CA VAL A 247 9.06 4.37 10.19
C VAL A 247 9.22 4.69 8.71
N VAL A 248 8.11 4.97 8.03
CA VAL A 248 8.03 5.39 6.63
C VAL A 248 7.53 6.82 6.58
N LEU A 249 8.25 7.70 5.89
CA LEU A 249 7.85 9.09 5.68
C LEU A 249 7.21 9.29 4.31
N ASP A 250 6.28 10.23 4.25
CA ASP A 250 5.76 10.77 3.00
C ASP A 250 6.78 11.71 2.35
N ALA A 251 7.03 11.53 1.06
CA ALA A 251 8.04 12.22 0.28
C ALA A 251 7.41 12.93 -0.91
N VAL A 252 7.20 14.22 -0.78
CA VAL A 252 6.57 15.07 -1.79
C VAL A 252 7.64 15.71 -2.65
N PHE A 253 8.00 15.10 -3.79
CA PHE A 253 9.09 15.57 -4.63
C PHE A 253 8.64 16.11 -5.99
N ASN A 254 7.34 16.05 -6.30
CA ASN A 254 6.78 16.56 -7.53
C ASN A 254 6.57 18.09 -7.51
N HIS A 255 6.33 18.67 -6.36
CA HIS A 255 6.05 20.10 -6.19
C HIS A 255 6.52 20.59 -4.81
N THR A 256 6.58 21.91 -4.64
CA THR A 256 6.78 22.56 -3.33
C THR A 256 5.61 23.48 -3.02
N GLY A 257 5.58 24.04 -1.82
CA GLY A 257 4.74 25.21 -1.54
C GLY A 257 5.27 26.45 -2.27
N ASN A 258 4.35 27.32 -2.71
CA ASN A 258 4.73 28.62 -3.24
C ASN A 258 5.39 29.52 -2.17
N ASP A 259 5.14 29.24 -0.90
CA ASP A 259 5.81 29.86 0.25
C ASP A 259 6.94 28.97 0.80
N SER A 260 7.70 28.36 -0.07
CA SER A 260 8.89 27.60 0.30
C SER A 260 10.17 28.44 0.19
N LYS A 261 11.22 28.09 0.92
CA LYS A 261 12.54 28.73 0.75
C LYS A 261 13.11 28.60 -0.67
N TYR A 262 12.53 27.70 -1.46
CA TYR A 262 12.96 27.42 -2.85
C TYR A 262 12.25 28.32 -3.85
N PHE A 263 10.95 28.59 -3.66
CA PHE A 263 10.12 29.44 -4.53
C PHE A 263 9.96 30.85 -3.98
N ASP A 264 9.57 30.96 -2.71
CA ASP A 264 9.51 32.17 -1.86
C ASP A 264 8.68 33.32 -2.43
N GLU A 265 7.48 33.00 -2.96
CA GLU A 265 6.59 34.01 -3.56
C GLU A 265 6.30 35.18 -2.61
N TYR A 266 6.14 34.90 -1.31
CA TYR A 266 5.76 35.88 -0.31
C TYR A 266 6.94 36.51 0.45
N LYS A 267 8.17 36.14 0.11
CA LYS A 267 9.39 36.60 0.81
C LYS A 267 9.41 36.22 2.30
N SER A 268 8.85 35.06 2.62
CA SER A 268 8.78 34.55 4.00
C SER A 268 10.13 34.06 4.49
N PHE A 269 11.07 33.77 3.58
CA PHE A 269 12.42 33.34 3.92
C PHE A 269 13.42 34.49 3.78
N ASP A 270 13.91 34.83 2.63
CA ASP A 270 14.88 35.91 2.42
C ASP A 270 14.71 36.62 1.06
N GLY A 271 13.70 36.20 0.29
CA GLY A 271 13.45 36.72 -1.04
C GLY A 271 14.37 36.16 -2.13
N GLU A 272 15.20 35.15 -1.80
CA GLU A 272 16.16 34.54 -2.72
C GLU A 272 15.59 33.31 -3.45
N GLY A 273 14.32 32.96 -3.23
CA GLY A 273 13.63 31.91 -3.96
C GLY A 273 13.47 32.19 -5.45
N ALA A 274 13.17 31.16 -6.23
CA ALA A 274 13.09 31.21 -7.70
C ALA A 274 12.08 32.23 -8.23
N TYR A 275 10.98 32.46 -7.52
CA TYR A 275 9.93 33.40 -7.93
C TYR A 275 10.42 34.85 -7.91
N ASN A 276 11.13 35.26 -6.86
CA ASN A 276 11.62 36.63 -6.65
C ASN A 276 12.98 36.87 -7.31
N ASN A 277 13.82 35.85 -7.44
CA ASN A 277 15.15 35.95 -8.02
C ASN A 277 15.35 34.92 -9.14
N PRO A 278 15.23 35.30 -10.43
CA PRO A 278 15.46 34.41 -11.55
C PRO A 278 16.86 33.79 -11.62
N MET A 279 17.83 34.39 -10.94
CA MET A 279 19.22 33.90 -10.81
C MET A 279 19.46 33.10 -9.54
N SER A 280 18.41 32.81 -8.79
CA SER A 280 18.49 31.96 -7.60
C SER A 280 19.11 30.61 -7.91
N LYS A 281 19.85 30.05 -6.97
CA LYS A 281 20.32 28.67 -7.03
C LYS A 281 19.18 27.65 -7.15
N TYR A 282 17.97 28.05 -6.80
CA TYR A 282 16.76 27.22 -6.88
C TYR A 282 16.00 27.37 -8.20
N SER A 283 16.42 28.29 -9.08
CA SER A 283 15.68 28.59 -10.30
C SER A 283 15.50 27.39 -11.22
N ASN A 284 16.48 26.45 -11.24
CA ASN A 284 16.41 25.22 -12.01
C ASN A 284 15.65 24.08 -11.31
N PHE A 285 15.10 24.32 -10.12
CA PHE A 285 14.25 23.33 -9.44
C PHE A 285 12.87 23.22 -10.06
N TYR A 286 12.42 24.23 -10.81
CA TYR A 286 11.05 24.36 -11.26
C TYR A 286 10.89 24.27 -12.77
N LYS A 287 9.80 23.65 -13.21
CA LYS A 287 9.34 23.77 -14.60
C LYS A 287 8.96 25.20 -14.89
N ARG A 288 9.57 25.77 -15.90
CA ARG A 288 9.37 27.17 -16.28
C ARG A 288 9.53 27.38 -17.78
N HIS A 289 8.80 28.35 -18.29
CA HIS A 289 8.93 28.76 -19.70
C HIS A 289 9.00 30.28 -19.82
N TYR A 290 9.51 30.74 -20.93
CA TYR A 290 9.70 32.17 -21.22
C TYR A 290 8.71 32.58 -22.30
N GLU A 291 7.88 33.60 -21.99
CA GLU A 291 6.99 34.20 -22.96
C GLU A 291 7.09 35.73 -22.86
N LYS A 292 7.35 36.39 -24.00
CA LYS A 292 7.43 37.88 -24.07
C LYS A 292 8.35 38.52 -23.04
N GLY A 293 9.46 37.89 -22.70
CA GLY A 293 10.44 38.39 -21.73
C GLY A 293 10.04 38.20 -20.26
N LYS A 294 8.99 37.45 -19.99
CA LYS A 294 8.56 37.07 -18.63
C LYS A 294 8.77 35.59 -18.40
N ILE A 295 9.03 35.22 -17.14
CA ILE A 295 9.10 33.84 -16.70
C ILE A 295 7.72 33.46 -16.18
N TYR A 296 7.28 32.27 -16.60
CA TYR A 296 6.08 31.61 -16.11
C TYR A 296 6.49 30.26 -15.54
N TYR A 297 5.84 29.86 -14.44
CA TYR A 297 6.05 28.59 -13.76
C TYR A 297 4.85 27.68 -14.00
N ASP A 298 5.10 26.39 -14.08
CA ASP A 298 4.04 25.40 -14.09
C ASP A 298 3.62 25.10 -12.65
N TYR A 299 2.36 24.74 -12.47
CA TYR A 299 1.78 24.43 -11.18
C TYR A 299 1.08 23.08 -11.24
N TRP A 300 1.27 22.27 -10.21
CA TRP A 300 0.65 20.94 -10.15
C TRP A 300 -0.88 21.06 -10.30
N TRP A 301 -1.42 20.47 -11.34
CA TRP A 301 -2.84 20.54 -11.73
C TRP A 301 -3.43 21.97 -11.77
N GLY A 302 -2.59 22.97 -11.93
CA GLY A 302 -2.99 24.37 -11.96
C GLY A 302 -3.23 25.01 -10.58
N PHE A 303 -2.89 24.33 -9.50
CA PHE A 303 -2.96 24.88 -8.14
C PHE A 303 -1.80 25.86 -7.92
N GLU A 304 -2.06 27.16 -7.97
CA GLU A 304 -1.05 28.23 -7.86
C GLU A 304 -0.23 28.20 -6.56
N ASN A 305 -0.67 27.51 -5.52
CA ASN A 305 0.07 27.31 -4.29
C ASN A 305 1.07 26.14 -4.35
N LEU A 306 1.11 25.38 -5.46
CA LEU A 306 1.95 24.19 -5.63
C LEU A 306 2.78 24.27 -6.92
N PRO A 307 3.83 25.13 -6.97
CA PRO A 307 4.74 25.22 -8.11
C PRO A 307 5.41 23.87 -8.36
N GLU A 308 5.37 23.41 -9.61
CA GLU A 308 5.83 22.10 -10.04
C GLU A 308 7.34 22.05 -10.19
N CYS A 309 7.97 21.08 -9.51
CA CYS A 309 9.40 20.83 -9.65
C CYS A 309 9.69 20.13 -10.98
N ASP A 310 10.80 20.48 -11.61
CA ASP A 310 11.29 19.81 -12.79
C ASP A 310 12.01 18.51 -12.41
N CYS A 311 11.30 17.40 -12.54
CA CYS A 311 11.84 16.06 -12.22
C CYS A 311 13.02 15.65 -13.11
N GLU A 312 13.25 16.32 -14.26
CA GLU A 312 14.39 16.11 -15.14
C GLU A 312 15.58 17.04 -14.80
N SER A 313 15.37 18.04 -13.95
CA SER A 313 16.44 18.94 -13.51
C SER A 313 17.49 18.22 -12.68
N LYS A 314 18.75 18.31 -13.11
CA LYS A 314 19.88 17.71 -12.40
C LYS A 314 20.07 18.33 -11.01
N GLU A 315 19.86 19.64 -10.90
CA GLU A 315 19.98 20.37 -9.64
C GLU A 315 18.93 19.94 -8.63
N TRP A 316 17.68 19.73 -9.08
CA TRP A 316 16.61 19.21 -8.24
C TRP A 316 16.89 17.76 -7.81
N GLN A 317 17.23 16.90 -8.76
CA GLN A 317 17.56 15.51 -8.49
C GLN A 317 18.73 15.40 -7.51
N GLU A 318 19.80 16.17 -7.71
CA GLU A 318 20.98 16.16 -6.83
C GLU A 318 20.65 16.69 -5.43
N TYR A 319 19.82 17.74 -5.33
CA TYR A 319 19.37 18.26 -4.04
C TYR A 319 18.62 17.21 -3.21
N ILE A 320 17.75 16.42 -3.86
CA ILE A 320 16.98 15.37 -3.20
C ILE A 320 17.81 14.10 -2.96
N THR A 321 18.53 13.61 -3.98
CA THR A 321 19.13 12.26 -3.99
C THR A 321 20.65 12.23 -3.87
N GLY A 322 21.32 13.37 -3.99
CA GLY A 322 22.78 13.47 -3.89
C GLY A 322 23.31 13.07 -2.51
N VAL A 323 24.60 12.85 -2.42
CA VAL A 323 25.26 12.58 -1.13
C VAL A 323 25.12 13.79 -0.20
N GLY A 324 24.55 13.58 1.00
CA GLY A 324 24.19 14.65 1.93
C GLY A 324 22.93 15.44 1.53
N GLY A 325 22.20 14.98 0.52
CA GLY A 325 20.92 15.54 0.11
C GLY A 325 19.77 15.26 1.09
N VAL A 326 18.56 15.59 0.70
CA VAL A 326 17.36 15.48 1.55
C VAL A 326 17.15 14.06 2.07
N ILE A 327 17.24 13.06 1.19
CA ILE A 327 17.03 11.66 1.55
C ILE A 327 18.07 11.21 2.60
N ASP A 328 19.33 11.55 2.41
CA ASP A 328 20.39 11.18 3.37
C ASP A 328 20.10 11.76 4.75
N LYS A 329 19.71 13.05 4.83
CA LYS A 329 19.37 13.72 6.09
C LYS A 329 18.19 13.05 6.83
N TRP A 330 17.19 12.58 6.09
CA TRP A 330 16.04 11.90 6.71
C TRP A 330 16.43 10.51 7.22
N PHE A 331 17.24 9.77 6.45
CA PHE A 331 17.73 8.45 6.90
C PHE A 331 18.67 8.56 8.09
N ASP A 332 19.48 9.62 8.21
CA ASP A 332 20.31 9.92 9.39
C ASP A 332 19.46 10.13 10.65
N LEU A 333 18.22 10.59 10.51
CA LEU A 333 17.26 10.70 11.60
C LEU A 333 16.60 9.36 11.97
N GLY A 334 16.85 8.29 11.21
CA GLY A 334 16.48 6.93 11.58
C GLY A 334 15.25 6.37 10.87
N ILE A 335 14.76 7.01 9.80
CA ILE A 335 13.63 6.42 9.03
C ILE A 335 14.02 5.12 8.32
N ASP A 336 13.03 4.33 7.93
CA ASP A 336 13.21 3.03 7.30
C ASP A 336 12.75 3.00 5.85
N GLY A 337 11.99 3.99 5.40
CA GLY A 337 11.49 4.02 4.04
C GLY A 337 10.75 5.30 3.69
N LEU A 338 10.33 5.37 2.43
CA LEU A 338 9.59 6.49 1.85
C LEU A 338 8.29 6.01 1.19
N ARG A 339 7.26 6.84 1.27
CA ARG A 339 6.12 6.81 0.36
C ARG A 339 6.28 7.99 -0.59
N LEU A 340 6.32 7.73 -1.89
CA LEU A 340 6.41 8.78 -2.91
C LEU A 340 5.01 9.28 -3.24
N ASP A 341 4.78 10.56 -2.98
CA ASP A 341 3.58 11.29 -3.37
C ASP A 341 3.52 11.42 -4.89
N VAL A 342 2.32 11.27 -5.47
CA VAL A 342 2.07 11.31 -6.92
C VAL A 342 3.17 10.64 -7.76
N ALA A 343 3.54 9.42 -7.40
CA ALA A 343 4.71 8.73 -7.95
C ALA A 343 4.62 8.52 -9.48
N ASP A 344 3.43 8.49 -10.05
CA ASP A 344 3.19 8.37 -11.48
C ASP A 344 3.46 9.69 -12.26
N GLU A 345 3.65 10.80 -11.58
CA GLU A 345 4.05 12.08 -12.17
C GLU A 345 5.57 12.34 -12.07
N LEU A 346 6.31 11.55 -11.28
CA LEU A 346 7.78 11.59 -11.24
C LEU A 346 8.37 10.88 -12.46
N SER A 347 9.53 11.34 -12.96
CA SER A 347 10.22 10.64 -14.06
C SER A 347 10.85 9.32 -13.57
N ASP A 348 11.00 8.36 -14.48
CA ASP A 348 11.60 7.05 -14.17
C ASP A 348 13.03 7.19 -13.68
N ASP A 349 13.83 8.06 -14.33
CA ASP A 349 15.20 8.37 -13.92
C ASP A 349 15.28 8.94 -12.51
N PHE A 350 14.35 9.82 -12.14
CA PHE A 350 14.31 10.38 -10.81
C PHE A 350 13.93 9.34 -9.75
N ILE A 351 12.93 8.50 -10.02
CA ILE A 351 12.56 7.41 -9.10
C ILE A 351 13.72 6.42 -8.93
N GLU A 352 14.46 6.11 -10.01
CA GLU A 352 15.65 5.25 -9.92
C GLU A 352 16.74 5.89 -9.04
N LYS A 353 16.99 7.19 -9.16
CA LYS A 353 17.93 7.94 -8.29
C LYS A 353 17.46 7.98 -6.84
N ILE A 354 16.15 8.14 -6.60
CA ILE A 354 15.57 8.03 -5.24
C ILE A 354 15.88 6.65 -4.66
N ARG A 355 15.66 5.56 -5.43
CA ARG A 355 15.98 4.21 -4.98
C ARG A 355 17.47 4.05 -4.67
N ILE A 356 18.35 4.55 -5.52
CA ILE A 356 19.80 4.50 -5.28
C ILE A 356 20.15 5.22 -3.97
N ALA A 357 19.60 6.41 -3.73
CA ALA A 357 19.80 7.16 -2.49
C ALA A 357 19.29 6.40 -1.26
N VAL A 358 18.07 5.86 -1.32
CA VAL A 358 17.49 5.06 -0.24
C VAL A 358 18.36 3.83 0.06
N LYS A 359 18.74 3.05 -0.95
CA LYS A 359 19.55 1.83 -0.77
C LYS A 359 20.99 2.12 -0.37
N ARG A 360 21.55 3.29 -0.70
CA ARG A 360 22.85 3.76 -0.22
C ARG A 360 22.82 3.97 1.30
N ASN A 361 21.76 4.54 1.82
CA ASN A 361 21.62 4.80 3.26
C ASN A 361 21.22 3.53 4.03
N LYS A 362 20.35 2.72 3.43
CA LYS A 362 19.83 1.51 4.08
C LYS A 362 19.52 0.45 3.03
N VAL A 363 20.29 -0.63 3.03
CA VAL A 363 20.15 -1.71 2.03
C VAL A 363 18.72 -2.28 2.01
N ASP A 364 18.08 -2.43 3.18
CA ASP A 364 16.70 -2.85 3.35
C ASP A 364 15.72 -1.65 3.47
N GLY A 365 16.08 -0.47 2.98
CA GLY A 365 15.19 0.69 2.90
C GLY A 365 14.01 0.42 1.96
N PHE A 366 12.82 0.87 2.33
CA PHE A 366 11.57 0.59 1.63
C PHE A 366 11.07 1.77 0.82
N ILE A 367 10.51 1.50 -0.36
CA ILE A 367 9.93 2.54 -1.23
C ILE A 367 8.55 2.09 -1.71
N MET A 368 7.55 2.84 -1.33
CA MET A 368 6.16 2.68 -1.75
C MET A 368 5.73 3.89 -2.58
N GLY A 369 5.02 3.68 -3.69
CA GLY A 369 4.49 4.78 -4.50
C GLY A 369 2.99 4.97 -4.34
N GLU A 370 2.55 6.21 -4.46
CA GLU A 370 1.16 6.49 -4.74
C GLU A 370 0.92 6.37 -6.24
N VAL A 371 0.17 5.34 -6.62
CA VAL A 371 -0.29 5.11 -8.00
C VAL A 371 -1.72 4.60 -7.92
N TRP A 372 -2.65 5.36 -8.46
CA TRP A 372 -4.08 5.06 -8.35
C TRP A 372 -4.56 3.96 -9.31
N LYS A 373 -3.82 3.74 -10.39
CA LYS A 373 -4.13 2.76 -11.44
C LYS A 373 -3.25 1.52 -11.30
N ASN A 374 -3.49 0.51 -12.15
CA ASN A 374 -2.61 -0.64 -12.24
C ASN A 374 -1.22 -0.20 -12.75
N PRO A 375 -0.16 -0.21 -11.90
CA PRO A 375 1.17 0.26 -12.28
C PRO A 375 1.83 -0.58 -13.39
N MET A 376 1.42 -1.85 -13.55
CA MET A 376 1.96 -2.72 -14.60
C MET A 376 1.49 -2.33 -15.99
N ARG A 377 0.32 -1.68 -16.08
CA ARG A 377 -0.27 -1.23 -17.36
C ARG A 377 0.18 0.15 -17.78
N MET A 378 0.96 0.82 -16.98
CA MET A 378 1.51 2.15 -17.31
C MET A 378 2.77 2.08 -18.21
N GLY A 379 3.30 0.88 -18.43
CA GLY A 379 4.45 0.67 -19.31
C GLY A 379 5.79 1.19 -18.77
N ARG A 380 5.85 1.54 -17.47
CA ARG A 380 7.00 2.22 -16.84
C ARG A 380 7.83 1.35 -15.89
N GLY A 381 7.50 0.09 -15.69
CA GLY A 381 8.28 -0.83 -14.86
C GLY A 381 8.40 -0.48 -13.38
N TYR A 382 7.48 0.31 -12.84
CA TYR A 382 7.51 0.84 -11.47
C TYR A 382 7.77 -0.20 -10.38
N ILE A 383 7.12 -1.36 -10.48
CA ILE A 383 7.17 -2.43 -9.50
C ILE A 383 7.68 -3.75 -10.11
N SER A 384 8.29 -3.69 -11.28
CA SER A 384 8.74 -4.89 -11.99
C SER A 384 10.22 -4.87 -12.37
N SER A 385 10.81 -3.69 -12.52
CA SER A 385 12.18 -3.54 -12.96
C SER A 385 13.23 -3.80 -11.87
N GLY A 386 12.84 -3.78 -10.59
CA GLY A 386 13.77 -3.77 -9.45
C GLY A 386 14.56 -2.47 -9.30
N LYS A 387 14.29 -1.47 -10.14
CA LYS A 387 15.00 -0.19 -10.17
C LYS A 387 14.23 0.99 -9.60
N CYS A 388 12.91 0.86 -9.49
CA CYS A 388 12.05 1.94 -9.03
C CYS A 388 11.52 1.66 -7.61
N MET A 389 10.22 1.36 -7.47
CA MET A 389 9.57 1.16 -6.19
C MET A 389 9.49 -0.32 -5.81
N ASP A 390 9.37 -0.60 -4.52
CA ASP A 390 9.15 -1.95 -4.01
C ASP A 390 7.67 -2.35 -4.14
N THR A 391 6.76 -1.38 -3.98
CA THR A 391 5.31 -1.59 -4.02
C THR A 391 4.56 -0.28 -4.22
N VAL A 392 3.23 -0.37 -4.25
CA VAL A 392 2.31 0.78 -4.38
C VAL A 392 1.14 0.70 -3.40
N MET A 393 0.46 1.82 -3.21
CA MET A 393 -0.86 1.88 -2.56
C MET A 393 -1.87 1.18 -3.47
N ASN A 394 -2.62 0.21 -2.93
CA ASN A 394 -3.44 -0.71 -3.72
C ASN A 394 -4.86 -0.20 -3.96
N TYR A 395 -5.00 0.99 -4.53
CA TYR A 395 -6.30 1.58 -4.86
C TYR A 395 -7.21 0.64 -5.67
N PRO A 396 -6.73 -0.08 -6.71
CA PRO A 396 -7.60 -0.95 -7.49
C PRO A 396 -8.27 -2.05 -6.66
N LEU A 397 -7.53 -2.73 -5.77
CA LEU A 397 -8.10 -3.79 -4.93
C LEU A 397 -9.08 -3.23 -3.90
N ILE A 398 -8.72 -2.11 -3.27
CA ILE A 398 -9.57 -1.49 -2.24
C ILE A 398 -10.89 -1.01 -2.84
N ASP A 399 -10.85 -0.35 -4.00
CA ASP A 399 -12.05 0.01 -4.73
C ASP A 399 -12.93 -1.22 -5.06
N ALA A 400 -12.32 -2.28 -5.58
CA ALA A 400 -13.05 -3.51 -5.92
C ALA A 400 -13.66 -4.18 -4.69
N LEU A 401 -12.94 -4.24 -3.57
CA LEU A 401 -13.46 -4.78 -2.30
C LEU A 401 -14.61 -3.94 -1.76
N LEU A 402 -14.47 -2.62 -1.72
CA LEU A 402 -15.52 -1.72 -1.26
C LEU A 402 -16.78 -1.85 -2.12
N ARG A 403 -16.65 -1.91 -3.46
CA ARG A 403 -17.78 -2.15 -4.38
C ARG A 403 -18.44 -3.50 -4.13
N TYR A 404 -17.63 -4.53 -3.92
CA TYR A 404 -18.18 -5.84 -3.60
C TYR A 404 -19.01 -5.80 -2.31
N TYR A 405 -18.47 -5.26 -1.22
CA TYR A 405 -19.18 -5.21 0.06
C TYR A 405 -20.41 -4.30 0.02
N LYS A 406 -20.41 -3.23 -0.74
CA LYS A 406 -21.57 -2.33 -0.86
C LYS A 406 -22.58 -2.78 -1.90
N TYR A 407 -22.13 -3.10 -3.12
CA TYR A 407 -22.99 -3.31 -4.31
C TYR A 407 -23.03 -4.75 -4.82
N ALA A 408 -22.30 -5.67 -4.21
CA ALA A 408 -22.10 -7.05 -4.70
C ALA A 408 -21.44 -7.11 -6.08
N ASP A 409 -20.50 -6.21 -6.38
CA ASP A 409 -19.78 -6.22 -7.66
C ASP A 409 -18.74 -7.35 -7.68
N CYS A 410 -19.25 -8.58 -7.89
CA CYS A 410 -18.44 -9.80 -7.92
C CYS A 410 -17.46 -9.80 -9.09
N ASN A 411 -17.90 -9.30 -10.24
CA ASN A 411 -17.09 -9.33 -11.46
C ASN A 411 -15.86 -8.44 -11.36
N LYS A 412 -16.02 -7.24 -10.80
CA LYS A 412 -14.88 -6.33 -10.60
C LYS A 412 -13.89 -6.91 -9.59
N LEU A 413 -14.36 -7.48 -8.49
CA LEU A 413 -13.49 -8.08 -7.48
C LEU A 413 -12.71 -9.27 -8.04
N ASP A 414 -13.38 -10.20 -8.74
CA ASP A 414 -12.72 -11.36 -9.38
C ASP A 414 -11.67 -10.90 -10.40
N TYR A 415 -12.05 -9.96 -11.27
CA TYR A 415 -11.16 -9.41 -12.29
C TYR A 415 -9.91 -8.77 -11.69
N ILE A 416 -10.06 -7.88 -10.71
CA ILE A 416 -8.92 -7.14 -10.11
C ILE A 416 -7.99 -8.08 -9.35
N ILE A 417 -8.52 -9.03 -8.57
CA ILE A 417 -7.66 -9.99 -7.85
C ILE A 417 -6.88 -10.84 -8.85
N ARG A 418 -7.51 -11.38 -9.89
CA ARG A 418 -6.82 -12.18 -10.91
C ARG A 418 -5.80 -11.35 -11.67
N ASP A 419 -6.10 -10.08 -11.96
CA ASP A 419 -5.19 -9.15 -12.63
C ASP A 419 -3.91 -8.91 -11.81
N ILE A 420 -4.06 -8.64 -10.51
CA ILE A 420 -2.93 -8.50 -9.58
C ILE A 420 -2.12 -9.80 -9.51
N LEU A 421 -2.79 -10.94 -9.32
CA LEU A 421 -2.11 -12.24 -9.25
C LEU A 421 -1.37 -12.59 -10.54
N ARG A 422 -1.89 -12.17 -11.68
CA ARG A 422 -1.29 -12.42 -13.00
C ARG A 422 -0.10 -11.51 -13.28
N GLU A 423 -0.21 -10.21 -12.97
CA GLU A 423 0.73 -9.21 -13.47
C GLU A 423 1.80 -8.79 -12.47
N TYR A 424 1.50 -8.76 -11.14
CA TYR A 424 2.45 -8.21 -10.17
C TYR A 424 3.48 -9.24 -9.69
N PRO A 425 4.72 -8.82 -9.37
CA PRO A 425 5.68 -9.65 -8.64
C PRO A 425 5.11 -10.16 -7.32
N GLU A 426 5.50 -11.35 -6.91
CA GLU A 426 5.01 -11.95 -5.67
C GLU A 426 5.43 -11.13 -4.44
N GLU A 427 6.65 -10.63 -4.42
CA GLU A 427 7.18 -9.76 -3.37
C GLU A 427 6.39 -8.44 -3.27
N THR A 428 6.01 -7.87 -4.42
CA THR A 428 5.14 -6.69 -4.46
C THR A 428 3.75 -7.01 -3.93
N ILE A 429 3.13 -8.14 -4.34
CA ILE A 429 1.83 -8.57 -3.83
C ILE A 429 1.85 -8.68 -2.31
N ASN A 430 2.94 -9.25 -1.75
CA ASN A 430 3.10 -9.40 -0.31
C ASN A 430 3.33 -8.07 0.44
N SER A 431 3.66 -6.99 -0.27
CA SER A 431 3.94 -5.67 0.30
C SER A 431 2.97 -4.56 -0.12
N LEU A 432 1.97 -4.86 -0.99
CA LEU A 432 0.94 -3.89 -1.39
C LEU A 432 0.28 -3.25 -0.16
N MET A 433 0.11 -1.94 -0.19
CA MET A 433 -0.60 -1.24 0.88
C MET A 433 -2.11 -1.37 0.70
N ASN A 434 -2.72 -2.30 1.40
CA ASN A 434 -4.18 -2.48 1.45
C ASN A 434 -4.74 -1.67 2.63
N PHE A 435 -5.35 -0.53 2.36
CA PHE A 435 -5.74 0.43 3.40
C PHE A 435 -7.23 0.34 3.76
N THR A 436 -7.56 0.71 4.99
CA THR A 436 -8.95 0.88 5.43
C THR A 436 -9.56 2.15 4.84
N SER A 437 -8.87 3.25 4.97
CA SER A 437 -9.08 4.52 4.28
C SER A 437 -7.75 5.30 4.22
N THR A 438 -7.78 6.51 3.65
CA THR A 438 -6.64 7.44 3.60
C THR A 438 -7.10 8.87 3.85
N HIS A 439 -6.17 9.81 3.89
CA HIS A 439 -6.48 11.23 3.99
C HIS A 439 -7.14 11.82 2.72
N ASP A 440 -7.19 11.08 1.61
CA ASP A 440 -7.74 11.54 0.32
C ASP A 440 -9.13 11.00 0.02
N ILE A 441 -9.59 10.00 0.75
CA ILE A 441 -10.88 9.35 0.52
C ILE A 441 -11.75 9.35 1.78
N SER A 442 -13.05 9.11 1.62
CA SER A 442 -13.97 8.98 2.75
C SER A 442 -13.56 7.87 3.71
N ARG A 443 -13.89 8.03 4.99
CA ARG A 443 -13.70 6.99 6.01
C ARG A 443 -14.50 5.75 5.68
N ALA A 444 -13.94 4.56 5.92
CA ALA A 444 -14.57 3.29 5.60
C ALA A 444 -15.95 3.13 6.25
N ILE A 445 -16.13 3.57 7.51
CA ILE A 445 -17.41 3.48 8.20
C ILE A 445 -18.54 4.19 7.43
N ASN A 446 -18.27 5.36 6.83
CA ASN A 446 -19.25 6.09 6.03
C ASN A 446 -19.60 5.34 4.73
N TYR A 447 -18.64 4.64 4.16
CA TYR A 447 -18.87 3.87 2.95
C TYR A 447 -19.87 2.72 3.17
N PHE A 448 -19.84 2.07 4.34
CA PHE A 448 -20.70 0.93 4.68
C PHE A 448 -22.11 1.30 5.17
N THR A 449 -22.45 2.58 5.24
CA THR A 449 -23.82 3.02 5.45
C THR A 449 -24.72 2.64 4.27
N ASP A 450 -26.02 2.58 4.47
CA ASP A 450 -26.98 2.32 3.38
C ASP A 450 -27.26 3.53 2.52
N GLU A 451 -26.71 4.68 2.88
CA GLU A 451 -26.93 5.92 2.16
C GLU A 451 -26.23 5.95 0.78
N ASN A 452 -26.93 6.54 -0.18
CA ASN A 452 -26.45 6.68 -1.56
C ASN A 452 -25.63 7.96 -1.76
N GLU A 453 -24.68 8.26 -0.86
CA GLU A 453 -23.78 9.40 -1.02
C GLU A 453 -22.62 9.12 -1.98
N PHE A 454 -22.36 7.85 -2.26
CA PHE A 454 -21.34 7.43 -3.20
C PHE A 454 -21.94 7.13 -4.56
N THR A 455 -21.21 7.43 -5.64
CA THR A 455 -21.65 7.17 -7.00
C THR A 455 -21.36 5.73 -7.39
N GLU A 456 -22.37 4.98 -7.81
CA GLU A 456 -22.20 3.60 -8.28
C GLU A 456 -21.46 3.52 -9.63
N TYR A 457 -21.54 4.58 -10.43
CA TYR A 457 -21.02 4.64 -11.80
C TYR A 457 -19.72 5.42 -11.93
N ALA A 458 -19.17 5.94 -10.84
CA ALA A 458 -17.89 6.63 -10.85
C ALA A 458 -16.72 5.65 -11.11
N GLU A 459 -15.60 6.17 -11.56
CA GLU A 459 -14.37 5.36 -11.72
C GLU A 459 -13.99 4.69 -10.40
N TRP A 460 -14.18 5.40 -9.27
CA TRP A 460 -13.92 4.94 -7.91
C TRP A 460 -15.19 4.89 -7.05
N ALA A 461 -15.31 3.83 -6.24
CA ALA A 461 -16.48 3.62 -5.40
C ALA A 461 -16.69 4.66 -4.31
N TRP A 462 -15.63 5.38 -3.94
CA TRP A 462 -15.66 6.43 -2.91
C TRP A 462 -15.94 7.82 -3.45
N ASP A 463 -16.16 7.98 -4.75
CA ASP A 463 -16.56 9.27 -5.31
C ASP A 463 -17.93 9.68 -4.79
N LEU A 464 -18.02 10.91 -4.33
CA LEU A 464 -19.23 11.45 -3.74
C LEU A 464 -20.16 12.05 -4.79
N LYS A 465 -21.46 11.79 -4.66
CA LYS A 465 -22.49 12.41 -5.49
C LYS A 465 -22.58 13.91 -5.30
N ASN A 466 -22.32 14.36 -4.08
CA ASN A 466 -22.33 15.76 -3.70
C ASN A 466 -21.04 16.09 -2.94
N ASN A 467 -20.25 17.01 -3.46
CA ASN A 467 -19.01 17.50 -2.86
C ASN A 467 -19.21 18.81 -2.05
N ASP A 468 -20.45 19.23 -1.78
CA ASP A 468 -20.70 20.36 -0.90
C ASP A 468 -20.31 19.99 0.54
N LEU A 469 -19.22 20.56 1.01
CA LEU A 469 -18.66 20.26 2.34
C LEU A 469 -19.61 20.66 3.47
N ASN A 470 -20.43 21.72 3.30
CA ASN A 470 -21.41 22.13 4.31
C ASN A 470 -22.57 21.13 4.40
N TYR A 471 -23.02 20.60 3.28
CA TYR A 471 -24.00 19.53 3.24
C TYR A 471 -23.45 18.26 3.93
N LEU A 472 -22.27 17.81 3.54
CA LEU A 472 -21.63 16.61 4.07
C LEU A 472 -21.28 16.72 5.56
N LYS A 473 -20.86 17.90 6.03
CA LYS A 473 -20.61 18.19 7.46
C LYS A 473 -21.85 17.96 8.32
N ASN A 474 -23.01 18.40 7.84
CA ASN A 474 -24.27 18.30 8.56
C ASN A 474 -24.89 16.90 8.51
N LYS A 475 -24.36 16.04 7.64
CA LYS A 475 -24.81 14.66 7.50
C LYS A 475 -24.18 13.77 8.57
N LYS A 476 -24.94 13.52 9.62
CA LYS A 476 -24.51 12.69 10.76
C LYS A 476 -25.18 11.33 10.69
N LEU A 477 -24.42 10.28 10.92
CA LEU A 477 -24.95 8.93 11.05
C LEU A 477 -25.81 8.82 12.32
N SER A 478 -27.00 8.25 12.19
CA SER A 478 -27.76 7.81 13.37
C SER A 478 -27.01 6.64 14.04
N LYS A 479 -27.32 6.37 15.30
CA LYS A 479 -26.73 5.23 16.00
C LYS A 479 -27.04 3.90 15.31
N GLU A 480 -28.22 3.73 14.78
CA GLU A 480 -28.65 2.51 14.07
C GLU A 480 -27.84 2.32 12.77
N GLU A 481 -27.71 3.36 11.95
CA GLU A 481 -26.90 3.34 10.73
C GLU A 481 -25.45 3.04 11.02
N TYR A 482 -24.88 3.66 12.05
CA TYR A 482 -23.51 3.41 12.47
C TYR A 482 -23.30 1.94 12.89
N GLU A 483 -24.16 1.38 13.76
CA GLU A 483 -24.02 -0.01 14.21
C GLU A 483 -24.16 -1.00 13.04
N LYS A 484 -25.08 -0.74 12.10
CA LYS A 484 -25.22 -1.57 10.90
C LYS A 484 -24.00 -1.46 9.96
N ALA A 485 -23.49 -0.27 9.76
CA ALA A 485 -22.28 -0.03 8.99
C ALA A 485 -21.07 -0.73 9.64
N LYS A 486 -20.97 -0.68 10.97
CA LYS A 486 -19.90 -1.33 11.75
C LYS A 486 -19.89 -2.85 11.55
N GLU A 487 -21.05 -3.53 11.51
CA GLU A 487 -21.11 -4.97 11.27
C GLU A 487 -20.61 -5.33 9.85
N LYS A 488 -21.00 -4.58 8.83
CA LYS A 488 -20.49 -4.73 7.47
C LYS A 488 -18.98 -4.47 7.42
N TYR A 489 -18.54 -3.42 8.10
CA TYR A 489 -17.13 -3.05 8.17
C TYR A 489 -16.28 -4.14 8.83
N LYS A 490 -16.76 -4.75 9.91
CA LYS A 490 -16.07 -5.89 10.54
C LYS A 490 -15.89 -7.06 9.59
N SER A 491 -16.90 -7.39 8.76
CA SER A 491 -16.79 -8.44 7.75
C SER A 491 -15.75 -8.10 6.67
N TYR A 492 -15.75 -6.86 6.18
CA TYR A 492 -14.73 -6.35 5.25
C TYR A 492 -13.32 -6.43 5.86
N LEU A 493 -13.15 -5.98 7.10
CA LEU A 493 -11.87 -6.04 7.81
C LEU A 493 -11.36 -7.47 7.94
N PHE A 494 -12.25 -8.43 8.22
CA PHE A 494 -11.86 -9.83 8.30
C PHE A 494 -11.27 -10.31 6.96
N ALA A 495 -11.92 -9.99 5.83
CA ALA A 495 -11.35 -10.29 4.52
C ALA A 495 -10.00 -9.60 4.32
N LEU A 496 -9.91 -8.29 4.58
CA LEU A 496 -8.71 -7.48 4.36
C LEU A 496 -7.51 -7.99 5.15
N TYR A 497 -7.71 -8.36 6.42
CA TYR A 497 -6.62 -8.81 7.30
C TYR A 497 -6.02 -10.16 6.90
N PHE A 498 -6.73 -10.99 6.18
CA PHE A 498 -6.21 -12.29 5.72
C PHE A 498 -5.78 -12.31 4.24
N LEU A 499 -6.03 -11.24 3.47
CA LEU A 499 -5.49 -11.08 2.11
C LEU A 499 -3.96 -10.87 2.12
N PRO A 500 -3.25 -11.14 1.00
CA PRO A 500 -1.84 -10.79 0.86
C PRO A 500 -1.63 -9.28 0.85
N GLY A 501 -0.44 -8.83 1.22
CA GLY A 501 -0.09 -7.41 1.33
C GLY A 501 -0.11 -6.91 2.77
N ASN A 502 0.27 -5.66 2.95
CA ASN A 502 0.23 -4.95 4.22
C ASN A 502 -1.17 -4.41 4.46
N VAL A 503 -1.69 -4.61 5.67
CA VAL A 503 -2.93 -3.93 6.08
C VAL A 503 -2.57 -2.56 6.64
N SER A 504 -3.07 -1.50 6.04
CA SER A 504 -2.85 -0.14 6.50
C SER A 504 -4.10 0.43 7.14
N VAL A 505 -4.03 0.74 8.43
CA VAL A 505 -5.09 1.39 9.18
C VAL A 505 -4.85 2.89 9.20
N PHE A 506 -5.77 3.68 8.66
CA PHE A 506 -5.71 5.12 8.80
C PHE A 506 -6.17 5.51 10.21
N TYR A 507 -5.39 6.35 10.90
CA TYR A 507 -5.64 6.72 12.29
C TYR A 507 -7.13 7.06 12.54
N GLY A 508 -7.71 6.49 13.57
CA GLY A 508 -9.11 6.70 13.92
C GLY A 508 -10.11 5.73 13.28
N ASP A 509 -9.74 5.02 12.20
CA ASP A 509 -10.63 3.99 11.61
C ASP A 509 -10.89 2.86 12.60
N GLU A 510 -9.91 2.54 13.45
CA GLU A 510 -10.02 1.50 14.48
C GLU A 510 -10.93 1.86 15.65
N VAL A 511 -11.35 3.12 15.73
CA VAL A 511 -12.24 3.63 16.78
C VAL A 511 -13.51 4.27 16.20
N GLY A 512 -13.77 4.05 14.92
CA GLY A 512 -15.00 4.45 14.25
C GLY A 512 -15.10 5.93 13.92
N VAL A 513 -13.96 6.62 13.70
CA VAL A 513 -14.00 8.00 13.20
C VAL A 513 -14.68 8.01 11.84
N ASP A 514 -15.71 8.86 11.72
CA ASP A 514 -16.45 9.09 10.49
C ASP A 514 -15.97 10.34 9.73
N GLY A 515 -16.27 10.44 8.46
CA GLY A 515 -16.01 11.63 7.64
C GLY A 515 -16.06 11.33 6.15
N TYR A 516 -16.68 12.24 5.41
CA TYR A 516 -16.77 12.19 3.94
C TYR A 516 -15.67 13.02 3.30
N GLY A 517 -15.22 12.60 2.12
CA GLY A 517 -14.33 13.35 1.26
C GLY A 517 -13.02 13.76 1.90
N ASN A 518 -12.27 14.57 1.19
CA ASN A 518 -10.88 14.90 1.47
C ASN A 518 -10.65 16.05 2.46
N LEU A 519 -11.61 16.46 3.26
CA LEU A 519 -11.40 17.33 4.42
C LEU A 519 -12.05 16.74 5.65
N LEU A 520 -13.32 16.35 5.56
CA LEU A 520 -14.11 15.84 6.69
C LEU A 520 -13.58 14.51 7.25
N ASN A 521 -12.78 13.77 6.49
CA ASN A 521 -12.11 12.54 6.91
C ASN A 521 -10.87 12.78 7.81
N ARG A 522 -10.45 14.05 8.01
CA ARG A 522 -9.24 14.45 8.76
C ARG A 522 -9.55 14.97 10.16
N LYS A 523 -10.61 14.46 10.80
CA LYS A 523 -10.97 14.80 12.19
C LYS A 523 -9.87 14.41 13.15
N THR A 524 -9.82 15.10 14.30
CA THR A 524 -8.93 14.73 15.41
C THR A 524 -9.27 13.36 15.97
N TYR A 525 -8.26 12.65 16.47
CA TYR A 525 -8.44 11.37 17.12
C TYR A 525 -9.28 11.54 18.42
N PRO A 526 -10.37 10.77 18.63
CA PRO A 526 -11.30 10.97 19.73
C PRO A 526 -10.84 10.30 21.02
N TRP A 527 -9.69 10.72 21.58
CA TRP A 527 -9.15 10.16 22.81
C TRP A 527 -10.15 10.23 23.96
N GLY A 528 -10.44 9.06 24.58
CA GLY A 528 -11.42 8.92 25.67
C GLY A 528 -12.87 8.72 25.20
N MET A 529 -13.13 8.78 23.88
CA MET A 529 -14.47 8.59 23.28
C MET A 529 -14.47 7.49 22.20
N GLU A 530 -13.52 6.56 22.27
CA GLU A 530 -13.33 5.50 21.30
C GLU A 530 -14.52 4.52 21.25
N ASP A 531 -14.89 4.03 20.07
CA ASP A 531 -15.71 2.81 19.97
C ASP A 531 -14.88 1.60 20.42
N LYS A 532 -15.10 1.20 21.68
CA LYS A 532 -14.31 0.14 22.32
C LYS A 532 -14.53 -1.24 21.68
N ASP A 533 -15.72 -1.51 21.16
CA ASP A 533 -16.02 -2.78 20.49
C ASP A 533 -15.24 -2.90 19.18
N LEU A 534 -15.22 -1.84 18.39
CA LEU A 534 -14.44 -1.81 17.15
C LEU A 534 -12.93 -1.85 17.43
N LEU A 535 -12.45 -1.10 18.43
CA LEU A 535 -11.05 -1.10 18.86
C LEU A 535 -10.56 -2.50 19.26
N GLU A 536 -11.32 -3.20 20.10
CA GLU A 536 -10.98 -4.55 20.53
C GLU A 536 -11.00 -5.53 19.36
N TYR A 537 -11.87 -5.31 18.38
CA TYR A 537 -11.90 -6.11 17.15
C TYR A 537 -10.63 -5.90 16.31
N PHE A 538 -10.17 -4.66 16.11
CA PHE A 538 -8.90 -4.38 15.42
C PHE A 538 -7.71 -5.02 16.16
N LYS A 539 -7.63 -4.90 17.48
CA LYS A 539 -6.59 -5.56 18.29
C LYS A 539 -6.59 -7.08 18.09
N LYS A 540 -7.80 -7.68 18.09
CA LYS A 540 -7.96 -9.12 17.85
C LYS A 540 -7.46 -9.50 16.46
N LEU A 541 -7.87 -8.80 15.40
CA LEU A 541 -7.42 -9.07 14.03
C LEU A 541 -5.91 -8.91 13.89
N GLY A 542 -5.34 -7.86 14.48
CA GLY A 542 -3.89 -7.64 14.51
C GLY A 542 -3.13 -8.79 15.16
N LYS A 543 -3.62 -9.26 16.31
CA LYS A 543 -3.07 -10.42 17.00
C LYS A 543 -3.21 -11.70 16.17
N ASP A 544 -4.39 -11.93 15.58
CA ASP A 544 -4.68 -13.13 14.80
C ASP A 544 -3.77 -13.20 13.56
N ARG A 545 -3.58 -12.09 12.84
CA ARG A 545 -2.67 -12.01 11.69
C ARG A 545 -1.21 -12.24 12.10
N ASN A 546 -0.73 -11.55 13.12
CA ASN A 546 0.68 -11.64 13.56
C ASN A 546 1.05 -13.03 14.14
N ASN A 547 0.08 -13.79 14.63
CA ASN A 547 0.27 -15.16 15.08
C ASN A 547 0.43 -16.16 13.92
N GLU A 548 0.12 -15.75 12.68
CA GLU A 548 0.14 -16.60 11.51
C GLU A 548 1.21 -16.11 10.51
N LEU A 549 2.49 -16.27 10.88
CA LEU A 549 3.63 -15.76 10.11
C LEU A 549 3.66 -16.24 8.65
N PHE A 550 3.08 -17.40 8.34
CA PHE A 550 3.02 -17.88 6.96
C PHE A 550 2.21 -16.94 6.04
N LEU A 551 1.27 -16.15 6.61
CA LEU A 551 0.48 -15.16 5.86
C LEU A 551 1.31 -14.02 5.29
N GLU A 552 2.52 -13.79 5.80
CA GLU A 552 3.41 -12.74 5.29
C GLU A 552 3.73 -12.96 3.80
N THR A 553 3.90 -14.24 3.40
CA THR A 553 4.32 -14.60 2.04
C THR A 553 3.48 -15.72 1.41
N ALA A 554 2.36 -16.13 2.04
CA ALA A 554 1.51 -17.15 1.48
C ALA A 554 0.83 -16.67 0.18
N GLY A 555 0.80 -17.52 -0.84
CA GLY A 555 0.07 -17.27 -2.07
C GLY A 555 -1.44 -17.16 -1.85
N LEU A 556 -2.14 -16.57 -2.79
CA LEU A 556 -3.60 -16.44 -2.79
C LEU A 556 -4.20 -17.31 -3.89
N LYS A 557 -5.23 -18.08 -3.54
CA LYS A 557 -6.07 -18.81 -4.49
C LYS A 557 -7.54 -18.45 -4.28
N LEU A 558 -8.16 -17.83 -5.26
CA LEU A 558 -9.59 -17.57 -5.23
C LEU A 558 -10.37 -18.88 -5.22
N ARG A 559 -11.47 -18.94 -4.45
CA ARG A 559 -12.39 -20.07 -4.39
C ARG A 559 -13.73 -19.72 -4.99
N ASP A 560 -14.45 -18.79 -4.39
CA ASP A 560 -15.78 -18.38 -4.86
C ASP A 560 -16.02 -16.90 -4.50
N ILE A 561 -16.63 -16.18 -5.42
CA ILE A 561 -17.11 -14.81 -5.23
C ILE A 561 -18.53 -14.78 -5.79
N ASN A 562 -19.50 -14.62 -4.91
CA ASN A 562 -20.89 -14.45 -5.28
C ASN A 562 -21.53 -13.28 -4.51
N SER A 563 -22.82 -13.03 -4.72
CA SER A 563 -23.52 -11.89 -4.12
C SER A 563 -23.47 -11.83 -2.58
N ASP A 564 -23.29 -12.97 -1.93
CA ASP A 564 -23.32 -13.07 -0.47
C ASP A 564 -21.95 -13.39 0.14
N TYR A 565 -21.14 -14.20 -0.56
CA TYR A 565 -19.90 -14.75 -0.02
C TYR A 565 -18.69 -14.41 -0.87
N PHE A 566 -17.59 -14.12 -0.18
CA PHE A 566 -16.24 -14.06 -0.76
C PHE A 566 -15.36 -15.07 -0.05
N SER A 567 -14.76 -15.99 -0.82
CA SER A 567 -13.91 -17.04 -0.28
C SER A 567 -12.63 -17.23 -1.07
N TYR A 568 -11.54 -17.49 -0.33
CA TYR A 568 -10.21 -17.70 -0.88
C TYR A 568 -9.35 -18.55 0.04
N GLU A 569 -8.25 -19.07 -0.48
CA GLU A 569 -7.22 -19.74 0.31
C GLU A 569 -5.92 -18.94 0.31
N ARG A 570 -5.25 -18.96 1.45
CA ARG A 570 -3.85 -18.58 1.59
C ARG A 570 -3.03 -19.87 1.69
N ILE A 571 -2.03 -20.02 0.83
CA ILE A 571 -1.27 -21.26 0.68
C ILE A 571 0.22 -20.97 0.88
N GLY A 572 0.78 -21.47 1.99
CA GLY A 572 2.20 -21.44 2.29
C GLY A 572 2.83 -22.84 2.16
N PRO A 573 4.15 -22.94 2.36
CA PRO A 573 4.87 -24.23 2.23
C PRO A 573 4.44 -25.32 3.21
N LYS A 574 4.00 -24.93 4.41
CA LYS A 574 3.65 -25.85 5.52
C LYS A 574 2.25 -25.66 6.06
N ASP A 575 1.61 -24.56 5.74
CA ASP A 575 0.30 -24.18 6.26
C ASP A 575 -0.58 -23.64 5.14
N LYS A 576 -1.87 -23.90 5.24
CA LYS A 576 -2.89 -23.27 4.39
C LYS A 576 -4.07 -22.80 5.23
N MET A 577 -4.76 -21.79 4.75
CA MET A 577 -5.92 -21.21 5.41
C MET A 577 -7.04 -20.95 4.39
N LEU A 578 -8.22 -21.47 4.65
CA LEU A 578 -9.44 -21.12 3.94
C LEU A 578 -10.12 -19.97 4.66
N VAL A 579 -10.46 -18.91 3.94
CA VAL A 579 -11.20 -17.74 4.45
C VAL A 579 -12.52 -17.62 3.72
N ILE A 580 -13.61 -17.44 4.46
CA ILE A 580 -14.94 -17.21 3.92
C ILE A 580 -15.57 -16.06 4.69
N THR A 581 -16.05 -15.04 3.97
CA THR A 581 -16.75 -13.89 4.55
C THR A 581 -18.14 -13.73 3.95
N ASN A 582 -19.09 -13.30 4.77
CA ASN A 582 -20.46 -13.01 4.37
C ASN A 582 -20.68 -11.49 4.38
N ARG A 583 -20.93 -10.90 3.22
CA ARG A 583 -21.27 -9.49 3.10
C ARG A 583 -22.74 -9.18 3.29
N SER A 584 -23.57 -10.21 3.29
CA SER A 584 -25.04 -10.07 3.36
C SER A 584 -25.55 -10.08 4.82
N GLY A 585 -26.71 -9.47 5.02
CA GLY A 585 -27.44 -9.53 6.27
C GLY A 585 -28.21 -10.83 6.48
N LYS A 586 -27.90 -11.90 5.75
CA LYS A 586 -28.59 -13.21 5.81
C LYS A 586 -27.63 -14.28 6.32
N GLU A 587 -28.17 -15.18 7.12
CA GLU A 587 -27.49 -16.42 7.47
C GLU A 587 -27.47 -17.40 6.29
N GLY A 588 -26.40 -18.17 6.16
CA GLY A 588 -26.31 -19.18 5.13
C GLY A 588 -25.51 -20.40 5.55
N ARG A 589 -25.79 -21.51 4.87
CA ARG A 589 -24.97 -22.73 5.01
C ARG A 589 -23.77 -22.66 4.08
N ILE A 590 -22.62 -23.08 4.59
CA ILE A 590 -21.39 -23.17 3.83
C ILE A 590 -20.92 -24.63 3.75
N LEU A 591 -20.28 -24.96 2.64
CA LEU A 591 -19.63 -26.26 2.44
C LEU A 591 -18.13 -26.08 2.60
N ILE A 592 -17.61 -26.59 3.70
CA ILE A 592 -16.17 -26.61 3.95
C ILE A 592 -15.57 -27.83 3.24
N PRO A 593 -14.53 -27.66 2.40
CA PRO A 593 -13.84 -28.78 1.78
C PRO A 593 -13.36 -29.81 2.82
N PRO A 594 -13.48 -31.12 2.54
CA PRO A 594 -13.18 -32.17 3.53
C PRO A 594 -11.80 -32.05 4.20
N GLU A 595 -10.84 -31.52 3.46
CA GLU A 595 -9.49 -31.29 3.98
C GLU A 595 -9.40 -30.25 5.10
N TYR A 596 -10.43 -29.42 5.32
CA TYR A 596 -10.50 -28.44 6.42
C TYR A 596 -11.40 -28.89 7.57
N ASN A 597 -11.99 -30.11 7.50
CA ASN A 597 -12.84 -30.66 8.55
C ASN A 597 -12.09 -31.46 9.62
N ASP A 598 -10.77 -31.48 9.59
CA ASP A 598 -9.93 -32.13 10.60
C ASP A 598 -10.08 -31.43 11.97
N GLU A 599 -10.04 -32.20 13.07
CA GLU A 599 -10.08 -31.69 14.44
C GLU A 599 -8.84 -30.84 14.80
N LYS A 600 -7.72 -31.01 14.08
CA LYS A 600 -6.48 -30.27 14.29
C LYS A 600 -6.46 -28.88 13.63
N THR A 601 -7.58 -28.44 13.04
CA THR A 601 -7.65 -27.13 12.42
C THR A 601 -7.80 -26.02 13.46
N LYS A 602 -7.09 -24.88 13.24
CA LYS A 602 -7.28 -23.67 14.03
C LYS A 602 -8.31 -22.78 13.35
N ILE A 603 -9.25 -22.27 14.12
CA ILE A 603 -10.40 -21.52 13.59
C ILE A 603 -10.41 -20.10 14.16
N TYR A 604 -10.64 -19.13 13.28
CA TYR A 604 -10.89 -17.73 13.58
C TYR A 604 -12.29 -17.39 13.10
N THR A 605 -13.07 -16.68 13.90
CA THR A 605 -14.47 -16.37 13.54
C THR A 605 -14.85 -14.95 13.86
N LEU A 606 -15.83 -14.45 13.10
CA LEU A 606 -16.60 -13.25 13.34
C LEU A 606 -18.08 -13.63 13.52
N ASN A 607 -18.78 -12.95 14.45
CA ASN A 607 -20.22 -13.08 14.71
C ASN A 607 -20.68 -14.53 14.94
N LYS A 608 -19.87 -15.32 15.67
CA LYS A 608 -20.18 -16.72 16.03
C LYS A 608 -20.41 -17.66 14.82
N SER A 609 -19.86 -17.36 13.65
CA SER A 609 -19.88 -18.26 12.51
C SER A 609 -19.19 -19.58 12.84
N THR A 610 -19.68 -20.68 12.24
CA THR A 610 -19.17 -22.05 12.43
C THR A 610 -18.75 -22.67 11.12
N LYS A 611 -18.26 -23.92 11.12
CA LYS A 611 -17.93 -24.66 9.89
C LYS A 611 -19.16 -24.98 9.03
N ASP A 612 -20.36 -24.93 9.58
CA ASP A 612 -21.60 -25.27 8.87
C ASP A 612 -22.43 -24.05 8.49
N ILE A 613 -22.36 -23.01 9.33
CA ILE A 613 -23.21 -21.82 9.24
C ILE A 613 -22.35 -20.57 9.30
N ILE A 614 -22.55 -19.69 8.35
CA ILE A 614 -22.02 -18.33 8.38
C ILE A 614 -23.15 -17.35 8.69
N THR A 615 -22.96 -16.60 9.75
CA THR A 615 -23.97 -15.64 10.26
C THR A 615 -24.04 -14.39 9.38
N PRO A 616 -25.09 -13.54 9.53
CA PRO A 616 -25.13 -12.23 8.89
C PRO A 616 -23.87 -11.43 9.16
N TYR A 617 -23.24 -10.89 8.12
CA TYR A 617 -21.93 -10.17 8.20
C TYR A 617 -20.83 -10.95 8.93
N GLY A 618 -20.97 -12.27 9.03
CA GLY A 618 -20.04 -13.15 9.70
C GLY A 618 -18.86 -13.55 8.83
N ALA A 619 -17.87 -14.18 9.44
CA ALA A 619 -16.72 -14.71 8.73
C ALA A 619 -16.10 -15.89 9.48
N ILE A 620 -15.37 -16.72 8.74
CA ILE A 620 -14.59 -17.84 9.27
C ILE A 620 -13.26 -17.95 8.50
N ALA A 621 -12.18 -18.17 9.22
CA ALA A 621 -10.91 -18.60 8.64
C ALA A 621 -10.46 -19.89 9.31
N ILE A 622 -10.10 -20.90 8.52
CA ILE A 622 -9.75 -22.23 8.98
C ILE A 622 -8.32 -22.55 8.53
N LYS A 623 -7.40 -22.56 9.47
CA LYS A 623 -6.01 -22.91 9.23
C LYS A 623 -5.80 -24.42 9.38
N LYS A 624 -4.99 -24.99 8.50
CA LYS A 624 -4.54 -26.37 8.53
C LYS A 624 -3.08 -26.46 8.13
N ALA A 625 -2.34 -27.41 8.73
CA ALA A 625 -1.03 -27.81 8.24
C ALA A 625 -1.16 -28.53 6.88
N CYS A 626 -0.21 -28.31 5.95
CA CYS A 626 -0.18 -28.92 4.62
C CYS A 626 0.23 -30.38 4.68
#